data_8f4317bb07beeb057df0599f233f634d
#
_entry.id   8f4317bb07beeb057df0599f233f634d
#
_cell.length_a   1.000
_cell.length_b   1.000
_cell.length_c   1.000
_cell.angle_alpha   90.00
_cell.angle_beta   90.00
_cell.angle_gamma   90.00
#
_symmetry.space_group_name_H-M   'P 1'
#
loop_
_entity.id
_entity.type
_entity.pdbx_description
1 polymer ?
#
loop_
_entity_poly.entity_id
_entity_poly.type
_entity_poly.pdbx_seq_one_letter_code
_entity_poly.pdbx_strand_id
1 'polypeptide(L)'
;ERGRRLGERLLHAAELAANTALLAAIGEAVASGLPTVAECAGLLYLCDSVDGHPMVGAVPATASMGPRLTLGYRTAVAPADSLLAPAGRRSAGHEFHRTTVTGLHAASAPAPAWLLHGRADGFSLDPAGTGTPTLHASYLHTHWAGQPHLARRFVDAVHARAARP
;
A
#
# COMPACT_ATOMS: atom_id res chain seq x y z
N GLU A 1 17.54 10.43 24.69
CA GLU A 1 16.89 9.21 24.16
C GLU A 1 15.91 9.52 23.04
N ARG A 2 15.07 10.57 23.07
CA ARG A 2 14.15 10.93 21.98
C ARG A 2 14.88 11.31 20.69
N GLY A 3 16.01 12.00 20.77
CA GLY A 3 16.80 12.40 19.59
C GLY A 3 17.47 11.24 18.87
N ARG A 4 17.91 10.23 19.64
CA ARG A 4 18.59 9.04 19.08
C ARG A 4 17.63 8.17 18.27
N ARG A 5 16.37 7.98 18.73
CA ARG A 5 15.35 7.20 18.00
C ARG A 5 14.83 7.92 16.73
N LEU A 6 14.84 9.25 16.70
CA LEU A 6 14.51 10.00 15.50
C LEU A 6 15.60 9.85 14.43
N GLY A 7 16.88 9.91 14.86
CA GLY A 7 18.03 9.73 13.97
C GLY A 7 18.10 8.32 13.35
N GLU A 8 17.84 7.27 14.12
CA GLU A 8 17.83 5.90 13.63
C GLU A 8 16.74 5.65 12.55
N ARG A 9 15.58 6.30 12.66
CA ARG A 9 14.49 6.18 11.68
C ARG A 9 14.75 6.91 10.37
N LEU A 10 15.40 8.06 10.43
CA LEU A 10 15.88 8.80 9.25
C LEU A 10 16.98 8.02 8.50
N LEU A 11 17.83 7.28 9.23
CA LEU A 11 18.87 6.44 8.64
C LEU A 11 18.27 5.34 7.75
N HIS A 12 17.22 4.65 8.20
CA HIS A 12 16.60 3.58 7.39
C HIS A 12 15.93 4.10 6.13
N ALA A 13 15.26 5.24 6.15
CA ALA A 13 14.65 5.83 4.94
C ALA A 13 15.73 6.23 3.93
N ALA A 14 16.83 6.82 4.39
CA ALA A 14 17.97 7.18 3.54
C ALA A 14 18.65 5.94 2.94
N GLU A 15 18.84 4.88 3.72
CA GLU A 15 19.42 3.61 3.27
C GLU A 15 18.54 2.94 2.20
N LEU A 16 17.21 2.92 2.40
CA LEU A 16 16.26 2.41 1.41
C LEU A 16 16.31 3.23 0.11
N ALA A 17 16.34 4.55 0.22
CA ALA A 17 16.43 5.47 -0.92
C ALA A 17 17.75 5.32 -1.70
N ALA A 18 18.84 4.92 -1.04
CA ALA A 18 20.13 4.71 -1.67
C ALA A 18 20.16 3.49 -2.61
N ASN A 19 19.24 2.52 -2.43
CA ASN A 19 19.15 1.37 -3.31
C ASN A 19 18.31 1.66 -4.56
N THR A 20 18.79 2.58 -5.37
CA THR A 20 18.09 3.06 -6.57
C THR A 20 17.78 1.96 -7.58
N ALA A 21 18.64 0.96 -7.70
CA ALA A 21 18.43 -0.18 -8.60
C ALA A 21 17.21 -1.02 -8.17
N LEU A 22 17.03 -1.26 -6.88
CA LEU A 22 15.86 -1.97 -6.37
C LEU A 22 14.58 -1.13 -6.50
N LEU A 23 14.67 0.18 -6.22
CA LEU A 23 13.52 1.09 -6.41
C LEU A 23 13.04 1.06 -7.86
N ALA A 24 13.96 1.17 -8.82
CA ALA A 24 13.66 1.12 -10.25
C ALA A 24 13.04 -0.23 -10.66
N ALA A 25 13.64 -1.35 -10.25
CA ALA A 25 13.14 -2.69 -10.58
C ALA A 25 11.72 -2.95 -10.05
N ILE A 26 11.41 -2.51 -8.82
CA ILE A 26 10.07 -2.62 -8.25
C ILE A 26 9.10 -1.69 -8.99
N GLY A 27 9.51 -0.46 -9.30
CA GLY A 27 8.71 0.50 -10.07
C GLY A 27 8.32 -0.06 -11.44
N GLU A 28 9.28 -0.62 -12.18
CA GLU A 28 9.05 -1.27 -13.47
C GLU A 28 8.11 -2.47 -13.36
N ALA A 29 8.29 -3.32 -12.36
CA ALA A 29 7.43 -4.47 -12.10
C ALA A 29 5.98 -4.04 -11.83
N VAL A 30 5.78 -3.03 -10.97
CA VAL A 30 4.44 -2.48 -10.67
C VAL A 30 3.84 -1.83 -11.92
N ALA A 31 4.60 -1.01 -12.64
CA ALA A 31 4.15 -0.36 -13.88
C ALA A 31 3.76 -1.35 -14.97
N SER A 32 4.41 -2.53 -15.00
CA SER A 32 4.05 -3.62 -15.93
C SER A 32 2.74 -4.35 -15.57
N GLY A 33 2.08 -3.97 -14.47
CA GLY A 33 0.86 -4.60 -13.98
C GLY A 33 1.10 -5.91 -13.22
N LEU A 34 2.29 -6.10 -12.65
CA LEU A 34 2.52 -7.23 -11.74
C LEU A 34 1.59 -7.11 -10.52
N PRO A 35 0.75 -8.12 -10.23
CA PRO A 35 -0.10 -8.10 -9.05
C PRO A 35 0.73 -7.85 -7.78
N THR A 36 0.46 -6.76 -7.10
CA THR A 36 1.28 -6.27 -5.99
C THR A 36 0.42 -5.93 -4.79
N VAL A 37 0.75 -6.50 -3.64
CA VAL A 37 0.15 -6.14 -2.35
C VAL A 37 1.22 -5.55 -1.45
N ALA A 38 0.93 -4.39 -0.88
CA ALA A 38 1.85 -3.64 -0.04
C ALA A 38 1.15 -3.18 1.25
N GLU A 39 1.46 -3.81 2.37
CA GLU A 39 0.89 -3.47 3.67
C GLU A 39 1.88 -2.65 4.52
N CYS A 40 1.38 -1.64 5.22
CA CYS A 40 2.10 -0.80 6.18
C CYS A 40 3.42 -0.22 5.63
N ALA A 41 4.57 -0.75 6.01
CA ALA A 41 5.87 -0.31 5.48
C ALA A 41 5.99 -0.51 3.96
N GLY A 42 5.33 -1.52 3.40
CA GLY A 42 5.24 -1.74 1.96
C GLY A 42 4.53 -0.59 1.23
N LEU A 43 3.40 -0.09 1.79
CA LEU A 43 2.74 1.11 1.27
C LEU A 43 3.70 2.30 1.24
N LEU A 44 4.43 2.54 2.35
CA LEU A 44 5.38 3.66 2.44
C LEU A 44 6.48 3.55 1.39
N TYR A 45 7.00 2.34 1.19
CA TYR A 45 8.05 2.07 0.21
C TYR A 45 7.61 2.29 -1.24
N LEU A 46 6.31 2.16 -1.53
CA LEU A 46 5.74 2.42 -2.85
C LEU A 46 5.36 3.89 -3.09
N CYS A 47 5.33 4.74 -2.05
CA CYS A 47 5.06 6.18 -2.19
C CYS A 47 6.17 6.90 -2.99
N ASP A 48 5.92 8.16 -3.33
CA ASP A 48 6.93 9.05 -3.95
C ASP A 48 8.10 9.31 -3.00
N SER A 49 7.80 9.48 -1.70
CA SER A 49 8.84 9.70 -0.68
C SER A 49 8.37 9.35 0.73
N VAL A 50 9.35 9.09 1.60
CA VAL A 50 9.17 8.95 3.07
C VAL A 50 10.12 9.92 3.76
N ASP A 51 9.60 10.82 4.59
CA ASP A 51 10.36 11.87 5.28
C ASP A 51 11.30 12.64 4.34
N GLY A 52 10.86 12.89 3.08
CA GLY A 52 11.62 13.58 2.05
C GLY A 52 12.63 12.71 1.28
N HIS A 53 12.83 11.44 1.64
CA HIS A 53 13.67 10.51 0.92
C HIS A 53 12.87 9.84 -0.21
N PRO A 54 13.39 9.81 -1.45
CA PRO A 54 12.69 9.21 -2.60
C PRO A 54 12.50 7.71 -2.39
N MET A 55 11.33 7.21 -2.79
CA MET A 55 10.96 5.79 -2.76
C MET A 55 10.60 5.33 -4.19
N VAL A 56 9.83 4.26 -4.32
CA VAL A 56 9.50 3.65 -5.63
C VAL A 56 8.69 4.59 -6.54
N GLY A 57 7.80 5.44 -5.98
CA GLY A 57 6.95 6.34 -6.76
C GLY A 57 5.79 5.66 -7.51
N ALA A 58 5.43 4.44 -7.12
CA ALA A 58 4.30 3.72 -7.73
C ALA A 58 2.94 4.15 -7.15
N VAL A 59 2.95 4.76 -5.97
CA VAL A 59 1.78 5.34 -5.30
C VAL A 59 1.96 6.86 -5.26
N PRO A 60 1.04 7.65 -5.85
CA PRO A 60 1.18 9.11 -5.94
C PRO A 60 0.88 9.79 -4.61
N ALA A 61 1.75 9.59 -3.65
CA ALA A 61 1.61 10.07 -2.28
C ALA A 61 2.96 10.23 -1.60
N THR A 62 3.01 11.07 -0.58
CA THR A 62 4.18 11.20 0.30
C THR A 62 3.83 10.73 1.70
N ALA A 63 4.79 10.11 2.36
CA ALA A 63 4.64 9.67 3.74
C ALA A 63 5.58 10.43 4.68
N SER A 64 5.13 10.65 5.89
CA SER A 64 5.94 11.28 6.93
C SER A 64 5.70 10.63 8.30
N MET A 65 6.73 10.65 9.14
CA MET A 65 6.63 10.19 10.52
C MET A 65 5.81 11.16 11.35
N GLY A 66 4.80 10.66 12.02
CA GLY A 66 3.93 11.43 12.92
C GLY A 66 4.21 11.19 14.42
N PRO A 67 3.74 12.08 15.28
CA PRO A 67 3.92 11.95 16.74
C PRO A 67 3.02 10.88 17.36
N ARG A 68 1.88 10.58 16.73
CA ARG A 68 0.85 9.67 17.28
C ARG A 68 0.99 8.27 16.73
N LEU A 69 0.80 7.29 17.62
CA LEU A 69 0.65 5.89 17.25
C LEU A 69 -0.81 5.61 16.89
N THR A 70 -1.04 5.07 15.70
CA THR A 70 -2.30 4.44 15.32
C THR A 70 -2.16 2.95 15.56
N LEU A 71 -3.01 2.40 16.44
CA LEU A 71 -3.00 0.99 16.81
C LEU A 71 -4.43 0.51 17.02
N GLY A 72 -4.76 -0.65 16.49
CA GLY A 72 -6.00 -1.34 16.80
C GLY A 72 -6.53 -2.22 15.69
N TYR A 73 -7.44 -3.10 16.06
CA TYR A 73 -8.19 -3.93 15.11
C TYR A 73 -9.20 -3.10 14.34
N ARG A 74 -9.40 -3.46 13.07
CA ARG A 74 -10.31 -2.76 12.17
C ARG A 74 -11.18 -3.75 11.41
N THR A 75 -12.40 -3.33 11.12
CA THR A 75 -13.20 -3.91 10.04
C THR A 75 -13.11 -2.97 8.86
N ALA A 76 -12.57 -3.47 7.77
CA ALA A 76 -12.44 -2.77 6.50
C ALA A 76 -13.58 -3.17 5.56
N VAL A 77 -13.94 -2.27 4.66
CA VAL A 77 -14.86 -2.54 3.54
C VAL A 77 -14.17 -2.14 2.25
N ALA A 78 -14.18 -3.01 1.25
CA ALA A 78 -13.70 -2.66 -0.09
C ALA A 78 -14.72 -1.70 -0.76
N PRO A 79 -14.34 -0.45 -1.09
CA PRO A 79 -15.27 0.51 -1.70
C PRO A 79 -15.61 0.19 -3.16
N ALA A 80 -14.71 -0.51 -3.84
CA ALA A 80 -14.82 -0.96 -5.22
C ALA A 80 -14.13 -2.32 -5.38
N ASP A 81 -14.24 -2.92 -6.56
CA ASP A 81 -13.44 -4.10 -6.91
C ASP A 81 -11.96 -3.76 -6.87
N SER A 82 -11.19 -4.58 -6.18
CA SER A 82 -9.74 -4.42 -6.00
C SER A 82 -9.02 -5.75 -6.25
N LEU A 83 -7.68 -5.70 -6.22
CA LEU A 83 -6.84 -6.90 -6.30
C LEU A 83 -7.19 -7.95 -5.23
N LEU A 84 -7.60 -7.51 -4.03
CA LEU A 84 -7.84 -8.42 -2.89
C LEU A 84 -9.32 -8.73 -2.63
N ALA A 85 -10.25 -7.84 -2.99
CA ALA A 85 -11.64 -7.99 -2.60
C ALA A 85 -12.61 -7.40 -3.63
N PRO A 86 -13.79 -8.01 -3.83
CA PRO A 86 -14.86 -7.37 -4.57
C PRO A 86 -15.49 -6.25 -3.75
N ALA A 87 -16.17 -5.31 -4.43
CA ALA A 87 -16.90 -4.20 -3.82
C ALA A 87 -17.84 -4.69 -2.70
N GLY A 88 -17.90 -3.95 -1.60
CA GLY A 88 -18.73 -4.26 -0.43
C GLY A 88 -18.17 -5.36 0.49
N ARG A 89 -17.11 -6.08 0.10
CA ARG A 89 -16.53 -7.13 0.93
C ARG A 89 -15.94 -6.55 2.21
N ARG A 90 -16.26 -7.19 3.34
CA ARG A 90 -15.70 -6.86 4.65
C ARG A 90 -14.51 -7.76 4.94
N SER A 91 -13.47 -7.17 5.52
CA SER A 91 -12.24 -7.84 5.93
C SER A 91 -11.81 -7.34 7.30
N ALA A 92 -11.27 -8.23 8.13
CA ALA A 92 -10.68 -7.88 9.42
C ALA A 92 -9.17 -7.71 9.29
N GLY A 93 -8.62 -6.76 10.02
CA GLY A 93 -7.18 -6.53 10.07
C GLY A 93 -6.82 -5.67 11.27
N HIS A 94 -5.58 -5.18 11.30
CA HIS A 94 -5.14 -4.23 12.31
C HIS A 94 -4.26 -3.14 11.70
N GLU A 95 -4.27 -1.96 12.30
CA GLU A 95 -3.30 -0.89 12.03
C GLU A 95 -2.25 -0.88 13.14
N PHE A 96 -1.00 -0.63 12.78
CA PHE A 96 0.10 -0.39 13.71
C PHE A 96 1.17 0.49 13.04
N HIS A 97 0.97 1.81 13.10
CA HIS A 97 1.89 2.76 12.46
C HIS A 97 1.93 4.11 13.18
N ARG A 98 2.99 4.88 12.93
CA ARG A 98 3.12 6.29 13.35
C ARG A 98 3.19 7.23 12.15
N THR A 99 3.28 6.69 10.94
CA THR A 99 3.37 7.49 9.73
C THR A 99 2.00 8.00 9.28
N THR A 100 2.00 9.06 8.50
CA THR A 100 0.84 9.61 7.81
C THR A 100 1.15 9.65 6.32
N VAL A 101 0.23 9.18 5.49
CA VAL A 101 0.31 9.29 4.03
C VAL A 101 -0.62 10.42 3.59
N THR A 102 -0.12 11.31 2.74
CA THR A 102 -0.89 12.39 2.10
C THR A 102 -1.53 11.90 0.80
N GLY A 103 -2.51 12.66 0.28
CA GLY A 103 -3.14 12.36 -1.02
C GLY A 103 -4.40 11.48 -0.96
N LEU A 104 -4.68 10.84 0.18
CA LEU A 104 -5.85 9.95 0.35
C LEU A 104 -7.23 10.65 0.25
N HIS A 105 -7.27 11.96 0.42
CA HIS A 105 -8.52 12.73 0.52
C HIS A 105 -8.66 13.82 -0.55
N ALA A 106 -7.76 13.88 -1.53
CA ALA A 106 -7.88 14.82 -2.63
C ALA A 106 -9.06 14.44 -3.54
N ALA A 107 -9.74 15.43 -4.11
CA ALA A 107 -10.87 15.18 -5.04
C ALA A 107 -10.48 14.34 -6.27
N SER A 108 -9.19 14.36 -6.63
CA SER A 108 -8.59 13.56 -7.70
C SER A 108 -7.85 12.32 -7.19
N ALA A 109 -8.02 11.97 -5.92
CA ALA A 109 -7.32 10.81 -5.34
C ALA A 109 -7.76 9.52 -6.03
N PRO A 110 -6.84 8.57 -6.24
CA PRO A 110 -7.19 7.23 -6.66
C PRO A 110 -8.17 6.55 -5.70
N ALA A 111 -8.86 5.51 -6.18
CA ALA A 111 -9.76 4.74 -5.33
C ALA A 111 -9.01 4.20 -4.10
N PRO A 112 -9.56 4.35 -2.88
CA PRO A 112 -8.93 3.79 -1.70
C PRO A 112 -8.97 2.26 -1.73
N ALA A 113 -7.95 1.64 -1.11
CA ALA A 113 -7.90 0.19 -0.96
C ALA A 113 -9.02 -0.32 -0.05
N TRP A 114 -9.25 0.39 1.05
CA TRP A 114 -10.24 0.09 2.07
C TRP A 114 -10.96 1.33 2.59
N LEU A 115 -12.14 1.13 3.17
CA LEU A 115 -12.80 2.06 4.07
C LEU A 115 -12.75 1.48 5.49
N LEU A 116 -12.11 2.19 6.41
CA LEU A 116 -12.04 1.87 7.83
C LEU A 116 -13.00 2.77 8.61
N HIS A 117 -14.16 2.27 9.01
CA HIS A 117 -15.22 3.09 9.61
C HIS A 117 -15.57 4.34 8.77
N GLY A 118 -15.60 4.20 7.43
CA GLY A 118 -15.86 5.30 6.50
C GLY A 118 -14.64 6.16 6.12
N ARG A 119 -13.50 6.02 6.81
CA ARG A 119 -12.24 6.69 6.48
C ARG A 119 -11.52 5.93 5.37
N ALA A 120 -11.07 6.61 4.33
CA ALA A 120 -10.24 6.03 3.29
C ALA A 120 -8.90 5.54 3.87
N ASP A 121 -8.45 4.37 3.43
CA ASP A 121 -7.14 3.79 3.74
C ASP A 121 -6.52 3.19 2.48
N GLY A 122 -5.29 3.60 2.21
CA GLY A 122 -4.50 3.08 1.10
C GLY A 122 -5.03 3.42 -0.29
N PHE A 123 -4.55 2.68 -1.27
CA PHE A 123 -4.77 2.90 -2.69
C PHE A 123 -5.03 1.58 -3.42
N SER A 124 -6.00 1.59 -4.32
CA SER A 124 -6.24 0.53 -5.29
C SER A 124 -5.98 1.10 -6.68
N LEU A 125 -4.91 0.67 -7.33
CA LEU A 125 -4.41 1.27 -8.56
C LEU A 125 -4.31 0.25 -9.70
N ASP A 126 -4.43 0.75 -10.93
CA ASP A 126 -4.14 0.04 -12.17
C ASP A 126 -2.98 0.73 -12.91
N PRO A 127 -1.73 0.52 -12.49
CA PRO A 127 -0.57 1.21 -13.08
C PRO A 127 -0.34 0.91 -14.56
N ALA A 128 -0.77 -0.24 -15.02
CA ALA A 128 -0.62 -0.67 -16.42
C ALA A 128 -1.80 -0.27 -17.31
N GLY A 129 -2.85 0.37 -16.77
CA GLY A 129 -4.03 0.78 -17.55
C GLY A 129 -4.83 -0.38 -18.15
N THR A 130 -4.88 -1.52 -17.45
CA THR A 130 -5.54 -2.75 -17.94
C THR A 130 -7.05 -2.77 -17.72
N GLY A 131 -7.59 -1.77 -17.01
CA GLY A 131 -8.98 -1.70 -16.57
C GLY A 131 -9.27 -2.52 -15.30
N THR A 132 -8.25 -3.15 -14.72
CA THR A 132 -8.36 -3.93 -13.48
C THR A 132 -7.24 -3.56 -12.52
N PRO A 133 -7.53 -3.20 -11.26
CA PRO A 133 -6.50 -2.87 -10.29
C PRO A 133 -5.54 -4.03 -10.05
N THR A 134 -4.24 -3.77 -10.22
CA THR A 134 -3.15 -4.73 -9.98
C THR A 134 -2.29 -4.36 -8.77
N LEU A 135 -2.43 -3.15 -8.23
CA LEU A 135 -1.76 -2.71 -7.03
C LEU A 135 -2.77 -2.44 -5.91
N HIS A 136 -2.56 -3.06 -4.76
CA HIS A 136 -3.28 -2.82 -3.52
C HIS A 136 -2.28 -2.45 -2.42
N ALA A 137 -2.33 -1.22 -1.94
CA ALA A 137 -1.42 -0.72 -0.92
C ALA A 137 -2.21 -0.06 0.22
N SER A 138 -2.01 -0.46 1.48
CA SER A 138 -2.78 0.05 2.63
C SER A 138 -1.98 0.02 3.94
N TYR A 139 -2.44 0.76 4.95
CA TYR A 139 -1.93 0.59 6.31
C TYR A 139 -2.46 -0.66 6.99
N LEU A 140 -3.62 -1.14 6.56
CA LEU A 140 -4.24 -2.30 7.16
C LEU A 140 -3.40 -3.56 6.92
N HIS A 141 -3.02 -4.23 8.00
CA HIS A 141 -2.45 -5.56 7.96
C HIS A 141 -3.57 -6.59 7.95
N THR A 142 -3.59 -7.45 6.94
CA THR A 142 -4.60 -8.51 6.81
C THR A 142 -4.00 -9.88 7.14
N HIS A 143 -4.78 -10.75 7.79
CA HIS A 143 -4.35 -12.10 8.10
C HIS A 143 -4.95 -13.09 7.10
N TRP A 144 -4.19 -13.44 6.07
CA TRP A 144 -4.67 -14.19 4.91
C TRP A 144 -5.14 -15.61 5.26
N ALA A 145 -4.51 -16.27 6.23
CA ALA A 145 -4.96 -17.59 6.68
C ALA A 145 -6.37 -17.52 7.34
N GLY A 146 -6.68 -16.41 8.01
CA GLY A 146 -8.03 -16.15 8.55
C GLY A 146 -9.01 -15.64 7.49
N GLN A 147 -8.53 -15.28 6.31
CA GLN A 147 -9.31 -14.72 5.21
C GLN A 147 -8.85 -15.30 3.85
N PRO A 148 -9.03 -16.62 3.63
CA PRO A 148 -8.46 -17.30 2.47
C PRO A 148 -8.96 -16.79 1.11
N HIS A 149 -10.07 -16.04 1.10
CA HIS A 149 -10.57 -15.41 -0.11
C HIS A 149 -9.63 -14.31 -0.65
N LEU A 150 -8.88 -13.61 0.23
CA LEU A 150 -7.88 -12.62 -0.19
C LEU A 150 -6.74 -13.29 -0.96
N ALA A 151 -6.20 -14.38 -0.40
CA ALA A 151 -5.14 -15.16 -1.01
C ALA A 151 -5.58 -15.75 -2.36
N ARG A 152 -6.78 -16.33 -2.42
CA ARG A 152 -7.34 -16.90 -3.67
C ARG A 152 -7.43 -15.84 -4.76
N ARG A 153 -8.04 -14.68 -4.46
CA ARG A 153 -8.21 -13.61 -5.44
C ARG A 153 -6.86 -13.07 -5.94
N PHE A 154 -5.88 -12.94 -5.04
CA PHE A 154 -4.51 -12.57 -5.42
C PHE A 154 -3.87 -13.59 -6.37
N VAL A 155 -3.96 -14.88 -6.04
CA VAL A 155 -3.42 -15.96 -6.86
C VAL A 155 -4.11 -16.02 -8.23
N ASP A 156 -5.43 -15.83 -8.28
CA ASP A 156 -6.19 -15.77 -9.54
C ASP A 156 -5.69 -14.61 -10.43
N ALA A 157 -5.39 -13.45 -9.85
CA ALA A 157 -4.82 -12.30 -10.57
C ALA A 157 -3.40 -12.60 -11.09
N VAL A 158 -2.57 -13.31 -10.31
CA VAL A 158 -1.23 -13.74 -10.75
C VAL A 158 -1.34 -14.70 -11.94
N HIS A 159 -2.22 -15.70 -11.88
CA HIS A 159 -2.45 -16.63 -12.98
C HIS A 159 -2.98 -15.92 -14.23
N ALA A 160 -3.94 -14.99 -14.07
CA ALA A 160 -4.46 -14.22 -15.18
C ALA A 160 -3.39 -13.34 -15.84
N ARG A 161 -2.43 -12.81 -15.06
CA ARG A 161 -1.28 -12.04 -15.58
C ARG A 161 -0.31 -12.95 -16.35
N ALA A 162 -0.02 -14.14 -15.81
CA ALA A 162 0.89 -15.08 -16.45
C ALA A 162 0.34 -15.68 -17.77
N ALA A 163 -0.98 -15.71 -17.93
CA ALA A 163 -1.64 -16.22 -19.15
C ALA A 163 -1.75 -15.16 -20.27
N ARG A 164 -1.36 -13.91 -20.02
CA ARG A 164 -1.32 -12.87 -21.07
C ARG A 164 -0.07 -13.07 -21.93
N PRO A 165 -0.20 -13.08 -23.28
CA PRO A 165 0.91 -13.22 -24.21
C PRO A 165 1.88 -12.04 -24.14
#